data_ae651d673fb8f63cce7e46b74ab37872
#
_entry.id   ae651d673fb8f63cce7e46b74ab37872
#
_cell.length_a   1.000
_cell.length_b   1.000
_cell.length_c   1.000
_cell.angle_alpha   90.00
_cell.angle_beta   90.00
_cell.angle_gamma   90.00
#
_symmetry.space_group_name_H-M   'P 1'
#
loop_
_entity.id
_entity.type
_entity.pdbx_description
1 polymer ?
#
loop_
_entity_poly.entity_id
_entity_poly.type
_entity_poly.pdbx_seq_one_letter_code
_entity_poly.pdbx_strand_id
1 'polypeptide(L)'
;MSKRQLPPDRVSSYFRAESGVLAVITVTGLLYNIGLVAGPWFEGQMTETLARILLGENSFSVMVSLAAGYIAVVAAVQGLRFLKRFYVRRFANKVNRRMKRVLYGALVRSDRGDLEREGAGTVLTKAISDVDDCAEGMRKFTTEVFDTGVALAAYAGMLLWYDWRLALLSMAFLPGSYALAERMKRPVQRTGAAFKEQAGALNAATMDRAVNALTYRVFGREEERRAAYEEHLTAYEHAAVKANLWTASLPPLYRVLSMIGAALILYFGGKNVLGTGWTVWSIAEFTTFLACFTKLATKSSKAAKLFNAVHKAQVSWKRIQPLMREIPAEPAVSAGRVERLEIRDLTCGYPGDTPLFSGLELTACRGQIIGVTGPVACGKSTLGKAFLCEQPYGGSIRLDGRELAELSPWERTGLVGYLGHDPELFSGTIRENVLLGDAGDPMDYLRAVCLDGEAAAMTEGLETRVGTGGVRLSGGQAQRLALARTLAHQRPLLILDDPFSALDRATETEIFAHLRRLAADSVVILISHRLYLFPELDRVIWLENGEAKVGTHEELVGNTPDYAAQFDAQREENSHE
;
A
#
# COMPACT_ATOMS: atom_id res chain seq x y z
N MET A 1 -5.50 -29.30 -15.24
CA MET A 1 -5.53 -29.33 -13.76
C MET A 1 -5.58 -27.89 -13.26
N SER A 2 -6.74 -27.45 -12.78
CA SER A 2 -6.92 -26.13 -12.18
C SER A 2 -5.99 -26.01 -10.97
N LYS A 3 -5.03 -25.08 -11.00
CA LYS A 3 -4.24 -24.76 -9.80
C LYS A 3 -5.22 -24.27 -8.74
N ARG A 4 -5.45 -25.06 -7.69
CA ARG A 4 -6.23 -24.64 -6.52
C ARG A 4 -5.70 -23.25 -6.12
N GLN A 5 -6.52 -22.24 -6.27
CA GLN A 5 -6.19 -20.88 -5.83
C GLN A 5 -6.02 -20.94 -4.31
N LEU A 6 -4.82 -20.63 -3.84
CA LEU A 6 -4.51 -20.60 -2.41
C LEU A 6 -5.09 -19.31 -1.82
N PRO A 7 -5.85 -19.37 -0.71
CA PRO A 7 -6.49 -18.19 -0.12
C PRO A 7 -5.46 -17.13 0.24
N PRO A 8 -5.60 -15.88 -0.25
CA PRO A 8 -4.60 -14.82 -0.06
C PRO A 8 -4.61 -14.20 1.34
N ASP A 9 -5.63 -14.48 2.14
CA ASP A 9 -5.82 -14.03 3.52
C ASP A 9 -4.95 -14.77 4.54
N ARG A 10 -4.17 -15.78 4.10
CA ARG A 10 -3.32 -16.62 4.96
C ARG A 10 -1.85 -16.50 4.60
N VAL A 11 -1.02 -16.18 5.56
CA VAL A 11 0.44 -16.11 5.41
C VAL A 11 1.02 -17.43 4.86
N SER A 12 0.51 -18.57 5.33
CA SER A 12 0.96 -19.90 4.87
C SER A 12 0.77 -20.16 3.38
N SER A 13 -0.20 -19.48 2.76
CA SER A 13 -0.46 -19.59 1.32
C SER A 13 0.69 -19.04 0.47
N TYR A 14 1.37 -17.99 0.95
CA TYR A 14 2.54 -17.41 0.28
C TYR A 14 3.74 -18.32 0.35
N PHE A 15 3.96 -19.02 1.48
CA PHE A 15 4.99 -20.04 1.60
C PHE A 15 4.72 -21.24 0.70
N ARG A 16 3.48 -21.73 0.67
CA ARG A 16 3.09 -22.88 -0.17
C ARG A 16 3.19 -22.56 -1.67
N ALA A 17 2.87 -21.34 -2.06
CA ALA A 17 2.95 -20.92 -3.46
C ALA A 17 4.39 -20.94 -4.00
N GLU A 18 5.39 -20.76 -3.14
CA GLU A 18 6.82 -20.71 -3.51
C GLU A 18 7.58 -21.93 -2.93
N SER A 19 6.90 -23.08 -2.78
CA SER A 19 7.47 -24.30 -2.18
C SER A 19 8.75 -24.77 -2.88
N GLY A 20 8.85 -24.67 -4.22
CA GLY A 20 10.04 -25.03 -4.96
C GLY A 20 11.25 -24.13 -4.65
N VAL A 21 11.02 -22.82 -4.48
CA VAL A 21 12.09 -21.89 -4.07
C VAL A 21 12.50 -22.15 -2.63
N LEU A 22 11.53 -22.45 -1.76
CA LEU A 22 11.79 -22.81 -0.35
C LEU A 22 12.59 -24.11 -0.22
N ALA A 23 12.34 -25.11 -1.06
CA ALA A 23 13.12 -26.35 -1.07
C ALA A 23 14.60 -26.08 -1.36
N VAL A 24 14.90 -25.22 -2.36
CA VAL A 24 16.29 -24.83 -2.65
C VAL A 24 16.91 -24.06 -1.47
N ILE A 25 16.17 -23.13 -0.86
CA ILE A 25 16.61 -22.39 0.33
C ILE A 25 16.91 -23.36 1.48
N THR A 26 16.06 -24.38 1.68
CA THR A 26 16.22 -25.36 2.75
C THR A 26 17.51 -26.17 2.54
N VAL A 27 17.70 -26.75 1.36
CA VAL A 27 18.91 -27.54 1.06
C VAL A 27 20.17 -26.69 1.19
N THR A 28 20.21 -25.53 0.50
CA THR A 28 21.38 -24.66 0.54
C THR A 28 21.62 -24.05 1.93
N GLY A 29 20.54 -23.78 2.68
CA GLY A 29 20.59 -23.27 4.03
C GLY A 29 21.13 -24.29 5.03
N LEU A 30 20.72 -25.54 4.93
CA LEU A 30 21.24 -26.64 5.76
C LEU A 30 22.72 -26.86 5.47
N LEU A 31 23.09 -27.07 4.19
CA LEU A 31 24.47 -27.32 3.79
C LEU A 31 25.41 -26.17 4.18
N TYR A 32 24.98 -24.93 3.98
CA TYR A 32 25.74 -23.73 4.39
C TYR A 32 25.97 -23.69 5.89
N ASN A 33 24.90 -23.85 6.70
CA ASN A 33 25.02 -23.65 8.16
C ASN A 33 25.71 -24.82 8.86
N ILE A 34 25.55 -26.05 8.37
CA ILE A 34 26.35 -27.20 8.82
C ILE A 34 27.80 -27.01 8.39
N GLY A 35 28.06 -26.59 7.17
CA GLY A 35 29.41 -26.31 6.66
C GLY A 35 30.17 -25.23 7.43
N LEU A 36 29.46 -24.34 8.16
CA LEU A 36 30.11 -23.33 9.03
C LEU A 36 30.91 -23.96 10.18
N VAL A 37 30.59 -25.18 10.59
CA VAL A 37 31.30 -25.92 11.65
C VAL A 37 32.69 -26.35 11.20
N ALA A 38 32.90 -26.50 9.90
CA ALA A 38 34.22 -26.83 9.35
C ALA A 38 35.29 -25.78 9.69
N GLY A 39 34.92 -24.47 9.78
CA GLY A 39 35.89 -23.42 10.13
C GLY A 39 36.61 -23.68 11.45
N PRO A 40 35.87 -23.76 12.59
CA PRO A 40 36.43 -24.12 13.88
C PRO A 40 37.26 -25.42 13.89
N TRP A 41 36.82 -26.44 13.14
CA TRP A 41 37.55 -27.70 13.03
C TRP A 41 38.91 -27.52 12.35
N PHE A 42 38.96 -26.82 11.21
CA PHE A 42 40.23 -26.53 10.54
C PHE A 42 41.13 -25.63 11.41
N GLU A 43 40.58 -24.62 12.10
CA GLU A 43 41.33 -23.76 13.02
C GLU A 43 41.99 -24.61 14.12
N GLY A 44 41.29 -25.60 14.64
CA GLY A 44 41.84 -26.54 15.62
C GLY A 44 42.97 -27.41 15.04
N GLN A 45 42.72 -28.05 13.89
CA GLN A 45 43.74 -28.92 13.24
C GLN A 45 45.01 -28.14 12.85
N MET A 46 44.86 -26.91 12.38
CA MET A 46 46.03 -26.05 12.06
C MET A 46 46.80 -25.68 13.32
N THR A 47 46.14 -25.40 14.45
CA THR A 47 46.79 -25.09 15.72
C THR A 47 47.59 -26.28 16.24
N GLU A 48 47.02 -27.49 16.19
CA GLU A 48 47.73 -28.70 16.59
C GLU A 48 48.91 -29.00 15.66
N THR A 49 48.72 -28.89 14.33
CA THR A 49 49.78 -29.10 13.33
C THR A 49 50.90 -28.11 13.55
N LEU A 50 50.62 -26.84 13.90
CA LEU A 50 51.65 -25.85 14.22
C LEU A 50 52.45 -26.26 15.45
N ALA A 51 51.78 -26.72 16.50
CA ALA A 51 52.45 -27.20 17.71
C ALA A 51 53.38 -28.39 17.43
N ARG A 52 52.94 -29.35 16.60
CA ARG A 52 53.73 -30.51 16.18
C ARG A 52 54.93 -30.12 15.29
N ILE A 53 54.79 -29.10 14.42
CA ILE A 53 55.90 -28.56 13.64
C ILE A 53 56.96 -27.94 14.52
N LEU A 54 56.55 -27.20 15.57
CA LEU A 54 57.45 -26.60 16.53
C LEU A 54 58.21 -27.64 17.37
N LEU A 55 57.60 -28.84 17.57
CA LEU A 55 58.24 -29.98 18.22
C LEU A 55 59.10 -30.84 17.26
N GLY A 56 59.16 -30.49 15.98
CA GLY A 56 59.91 -31.23 14.95
C GLY A 56 59.23 -32.53 14.48
N GLU A 57 57.97 -32.75 14.85
CA GLU A 57 57.24 -34.00 14.51
C GLU A 57 56.57 -33.98 13.13
N ASN A 58 56.26 -32.78 12.58
CA ASN A 58 55.56 -32.62 11.31
C ASN A 58 56.31 -31.69 10.35
N SER A 59 56.17 -31.94 9.05
CA SER A 59 56.65 -31.05 7.97
C SER A 59 55.70 -29.88 7.72
N PHE A 60 56.23 -28.73 7.35
CA PHE A 60 55.45 -27.53 6.97
C PHE A 60 54.52 -27.78 5.75
N SER A 61 54.82 -28.76 4.90
CA SER A 61 53.93 -29.15 3.79
C SER A 61 52.55 -29.62 4.24
N VAL A 62 52.46 -30.23 5.42
CA VAL A 62 51.15 -30.66 6.01
C VAL A 62 50.30 -29.43 6.33
N MET A 63 50.89 -28.37 6.89
CA MET A 63 50.21 -27.11 7.13
C MET A 63 49.68 -26.47 5.84
N VAL A 64 50.47 -26.47 4.78
CA VAL A 64 50.08 -25.91 3.48
C VAL A 64 48.89 -26.68 2.89
N SER A 65 48.92 -28.02 2.94
CA SER A 65 47.82 -28.85 2.45
C SER A 65 46.52 -28.64 3.26
N LEU A 66 46.63 -28.50 4.58
CA LEU A 66 45.52 -28.22 5.45
C LEU A 66 44.89 -26.83 5.18
N ALA A 67 45.75 -25.82 4.97
CA ALA A 67 45.34 -24.46 4.62
C ALA A 67 44.64 -24.42 3.25
N ALA A 68 45.18 -25.14 2.24
CA ALA A 68 44.53 -25.25 0.95
C ALA A 68 43.15 -25.92 1.03
N GLY A 69 43.05 -27.02 1.81
CA GLY A 69 41.76 -27.68 2.09
C GLY A 69 40.76 -26.75 2.79
N TYR A 70 41.23 -25.96 3.76
CA TYR A 70 40.40 -24.98 4.47
C TYR A 70 39.85 -23.92 3.49
N ILE A 71 40.69 -23.34 2.65
CA ILE A 71 40.29 -22.34 1.65
C ILE A 71 39.24 -22.95 0.69
N ALA A 72 39.42 -24.17 0.22
CA ALA A 72 38.49 -24.85 -0.68
C ALA A 72 37.11 -25.06 0.00
N VAL A 73 37.09 -25.52 1.25
CA VAL A 73 35.84 -25.72 2.00
C VAL A 73 35.17 -24.39 2.28
N VAL A 74 35.88 -23.37 2.70
CA VAL A 74 35.34 -22.03 2.92
C VAL A 74 34.75 -21.46 1.63
N ALA A 75 35.43 -21.60 0.50
CA ALA A 75 34.93 -21.16 -0.81
C ALA A 75 33.60 -21.86 -1.17
N ALA A 76 33.53 -23.19 -0.99
CA ALA A 76 32.31 -23.95 -1.22
C ALA A 76 31.15 -23.49 -0.30
N VAL A 77 31.42 -23.30 1.00
CA VAL A 77 30.46 -22.81 1.98
C VAL A 77 29.97 -21.39 1.64
N GLN A 78 30.86 -20.51 1.17
CA GLN A 78 30.47 -19.16 0.73
C GLN A 78 29.66 -19.19 -0.58
N GLY A 79 29.96 -20.11 -1.48
CA GLY A 79 29.12 -20.36 -2.67
C GLY A 79 27.70 -20.77 -2.31
N LEU A 80 27.55 -21.69 -1.36
CA LEU A 80 26.22 -22.09 -0.82
C LEU A 80 25.50 -20.92 -0.14
N ARG A 81 26.25 -20.07 0.58
CA ARG A 81 25.70 -18.84 1.19
C ARG A 81 25.17 -17.87 0.13
N PHE A 82 25.93 -17.66 -0.93
CA PHE A 82 25.50 -16.80 -2.04
C PHE A 82 24.21 -17.33 -2.66
N LEU A 83 24.19 -18.63 -3.00
CA LEU A 83 23.03 -19.28 -3.60
C LEU A 83 21.79 -19.17 -2.69
N LYS A 84 21.94 -19.48 -1.41
CA LYS A 84 20.87 -19.32 -0.42
C LYS A 84 20.35 -17.88 -0.39
N ARG A 85 21.23 -16.88 -0.28
CA ARG A 85 20.85 -15.47 -0.23
C ARG A 85 20.10 -15.01 -1.48
N PHE A 86 20.54 -15.47 -2.64
CA PHE A 86 19.87 -15.20 -3.92
C PHE A 86 18.43 -15.73 -3.91
N TYR A 87 18.23 -16.99 -3.53
CA TYR A 87 16.88 -17.58 -3.50
C TYR A 87 16.00 -17.00 -2.42
N VAL A 88 16.54 -16.62 -1.26
CA VAL A 88 15.80 -15.91 -0.21
C VAL A 88 15.29 -14.55 -0.70
N ARG A 89 16.10 -13.79 -1.44
CA ARG A 89 15.67 -12.55 -2.07
C ARG A 89 14.60 -12.78 -3.14
N ARG A 90 14.81 -13.79 -3.98
CA ARG A 90 13.84 -14.19 -5.00
C ARG A 90 12.49 -14.56 -4.38
N PHE A 91 12.49 -15.32 -3.28
CA PHE A 91 11.28 -15.64 -2.49
C PHE A 91 10.57 -14.36 -2.03
N ALA A 92 11.29 -13.46 -1.36
CA ALA A 92 10.71 -12.22 -0.84
C ALA A 92 10.10 -11.35 -1.95
N ASN A 93 10.78 -11.20 -3.08
CA ASN A 93 10.30 -10.40 -4.21
C ASN A 93 9.03 -11.01 -4.85
N LYS A 94 8.96 -12.34 -4.95
CA LYS A 94 7.76 -13.03 -5.47
C LYS A 94 6.57 -12.89 -4.52
N VAL A 95 6.80 -13.02 -3.21
CA VAL A 95 5.78 -12.79 -2.18
C VAL A 95 5.28 -11.35 -2.25
N ASN A 96 6.19 -10.37 -2.27
CA ASN A 96 5.87 -8.96 -2.37
C ASN A 96 5.00 -8.66 -3.60
N ARG A 97 5.46 -9.11 -4.78
CA ARG A 97 4.71 -8.95 -6.03
C ARG A 97 3.30 -9.54 -5.94
N ARG A 98 3.15 -10.73 -5.35
CA ARG A 98 1.84 -11.39 -5.22
C ARG A 98 0.94 -10.63 -4.26
N MET A 99 1.47 -10.21 -3.10
CA MET A 99 0.70 -9.42 -2.12
C MET A 99 0.25 -8.09 -2.71
N LYS A 100 1.15 -7.34 -3.37
CA LYS A 100 0.81 -6.08 -4.03
C LYS A 100 -0.26 -6.25 -5.11
N ARG A 101 -0.19 -7.32 -5.90
CA ARG A 101 -1.21 -7.61 -6.92
C ARG A 101 -2.59 -7.86 -6.30
N VAL A 102 -2.67 -8.68 -5.25
CA VAL A 102 -3.93 -8.99 -4.58
C VAL A 102 -4.51 -7.74 -3.93
N LEU A 103 -3.67 -7.01 -3.18
CA LEU A 103 -4.10 -5.79 -2.49
C LEU A 103 -4.55 -4.70 -3.47
N TYR A 104 -3.79 -4.48 -4.55
CA TYR A 104 -4.17 -3.53 -5.60
C TYR A 104 -5.53 -3.89 -6.21
N GLY A 105 -5.74 -5.17 -6.54
CA GLY A 105 -7.01 -5.64 -7.07
C GLY A 105 -8.18 -5.44 -6.11
N ALA A 106 -7.95 -5.56 -4.80
CA ALA A 106 -8.95 -5.28 -3.77
C ALA A 106 -9.22 -3.77 -3.63
N LEU A 107 -8.17 -2.94 -3.58
CA LEU A 107 -8.30 -1.48 -3.43
C LEU A 107 -9.05 -0.83 -4.59
N VAL A 108 -8.74 -1.20 -5.83
CA VAL A 108 -9.41 -0.66 -7.03
C VAL A 108 -10.91 -0.99 -7.06
N ARG A 109 -11.32 -2.02 -6.32
CA ARG A 109 -12.73 -2.48 -6.27
C ARG A 109 -13.39 -2.24 -4.91
N SER A 110 -12.72 -1.53 -4.02
CA SER A 110 -13.31 -1.10 -2.74
C SER A 110 -14.23 0.10 -2.96
N ASP A 111 -15.28 0.19 -2.18
CA ASP A 111 -16.19 1.33 -2.22
C ASP A 111 -15.45 2.63 -1.89
N ARG A 112 -15.78 3.69 -2.62
CA ARG A 112 -15.17 5.01 -2.46
C ARG A 112 -15.32 5.53 -1.03
N GLY A 113 -16.48 5.35 -0.43
CA GLY A 113 -16.74 5.78 0.95
C GLY A 113 -15.84 5.11 1.98
N ASP A 114 -15.44 3.86 1.77
CA ASP A 114 -14.50 3.14 2.63
C ASP A 114 -13.07 3.68 2.47
N LEU A 115 -12.67 3.99 1.23
CA LEU A 115 -11.36 4.58 0.94
C LEU A 115 -11.23 6.01 1.47
N GLU A 116 -12.28 6.82 1.37
CA GLU A 116 -12.33 8.19 1.90
C GLU A 116 -12.25 8.21 3.44
N ARG A 117 -12.96 7.29 4.13
CA ARG A 117 -12.89 7.14 5.61
C ARG A 117 -11.50 6.75 6.09
N GLU A 118 -10.79 5.90 5.34
CA GLU A 118 -9.42 5.50 5.68
C GLU A 118 -8.40 6.60 5.38
N GLY A 119 -8.67 7.46 4.43
CA GLY A 119 -7.79 8.50 3.93
C GLY A 119 -6.67 7.98 3.01
N ALA A 120 -6.37 8.74 1.97
CA ALA A 120 -5.42 8.36 0.92
C ALA A 120 -4.03 7.98 1.46
N GLY A 121 -3.52 8.68 2.48
CA GLY A 121 -2.23 8.39 3.11
C GLY A 121 -2.19 7.02 3.79
N THR A 122 -3.28 6.62 4.46
CA THR A 122 -3.39 5.31 5.11
C THR A 122 -3.45 4.20 4.08
N VAL A 123 -4.25 4.37 3.03
CA VAL A 123 -4.37 3.42 1.91
C VAL A 123 -3.02 3.22 1.22
N LEU A 124 -2.30 4.31 0.94
CA LEU A 124 -0.96 4.26 0.34
C LEU A 124 0.04 3.55 1.26
N THR A 125 -0.01 3.80 2.57
CA THR A 125 0.82 3.12 3.57
C THR A 125 0.56 1.61 3.57
N LYS A 126 -0.71 1.18 3.54
CA LYS A 126 -1.10 -0.24 3.43
C LYS A 126 -0.58 -0.86 2.13
N ALA A 127 -0.76 -0.17 0.99
CA ALA A 127 -0.40 -0.69 -0.32
C ALA A 127 1.11 -0.85 -0.54
N ILE A 128 1.93 0.00 0.07
CA ILE A 128 3.37 0.02 -0.13
C ILE A 128 4.09 -0.50 1.12
N SER A 129 4.04 0.26 2.22
CA SER A 129 4.89 0.02 3.38
C SER A 129 4.51 -1.25 4.15
N ASP A 130 3.21 -1.48 4.40
CA ASP A 130 2.78 -2.65 5.17
C ASP A 130 3.01 -3.95 4.40
N VAL A 131 2.84 -3.95 3.07
CA VAL A 131 3.17 -5.12 2.23
C VAL A 131 4.67 -5.38 2.22
N ASP A 132 5.50 -4.34 2.10
CA ASP A 132 6.96 -4.48 2.15
C ASP A 132 7.43 -5.01 3.51
N ASP A 133 6.85 -4.54 4.61
CA ASP A 133 7.13 -5.04 5.96
C ASP A 133 6.74 -6.51 6.14
N CYS A 134 5.61 -6.93 5.58
CA CYS A 134 5.19 -8.34 5.59
C CYS A 134 6.16 -9.23 4.80
N ALA A 135 6.52 -8.85 3.57
CA ALA A 135 7.45 -9.59 2.73
C ALA A 135 8.85 -9.66 3.36
N GLU A 136 9.32 -8.54 3.94
CA GLU A 136 10.61 -8.47 4.65
C GLU A 136 10.60 -9.31 5.94
N GLY A 137 9.49 -9.35 6.67
CA GLY A 137 9.32 -10.22 7.83
C GLY A 137 9.38 -11.70 7.46
N MET A 138 8.70 -12.12 6.39
CA MET A 138 8.77 -13.49 5.87
C MET A 138 10.21 -13.83 5.41
N ARG A 139 10.89 -12.89 4.75
CA ARG A 139 12.30 -13.04 4.37
C ARG A 139 13.22 -13.22 5.56
N LYS A 140 13.08 -12.37 6.59
CA LYS A 140 13.90 -12.44 7.80
C LYS A 140 13.62 -13.73 8.57
N PHE A 141 12.35 -14.12 8.70
CA PHE A 141 12.00 -15.39 9.31
C PHE A 141 12.70 -16.57 8.60
N THR A 142 12.56 -16.66 7.26
CA THR A 142 13.19 -17.71 6.46
C THR A 142 14.71 -17.68 6.57
N THR A 143 15.33 -16.49 6.62
CA THR A 143 16.78 -16.36 6.77
C THR A 143 17.25 -16.85 8.14
N GLU A 144 16.59 -16.39 9.21
CA GLU A 144 17.04 -16.62 10.59
C GLU A 144 16.77 -18.06 11.09
N VAL A 145 15.74 -18.73 10.56
CA VAL A 145 15.55 -20.16 10.83
C VAL A 145 16.83 -20.95 10.50
N PHE A 146 17.49 -20.62 9.39
CA PHE A 146 18.74 -21.27 8.99
C PHE A 146 19.97 -20.62 9.64
N ASP A 147 20.15 -19.30 9.52
CA ASP A 147 21.38 -18.61 9.93
C ASP A 147 21.56 -18.53 11.45
N THR A 148 20.46 -18.61 12.19
CA THR A 148 20.48 -18.67 13.65
C THR A 148 20.08 -20.05 14.13
N GLY A 149 18.91 -20.60 13.76
CA GLY A 149 18.41 -21.86 14.27
C GLY A 149 19.30 -23.06 13.91
N VAL A 150 19.51 -23.31 12.61
CA VAL A 150 20.33 -24.46 12.18
C VAL A 150 21.80 -24.27 12.59
N ALA A 151 22.35 -23.06 12.51
CA ALA A 151 23.71 -22.81 12.92
C ALA A 151 23.94 -23.02 14.43
N LEU A 152 22.99 -22.58 15.28
CA LEU A 152 23.05 -22.83 16.73
C LEU A 152 22.98 -24.34 17.02
N ALA A 153 22.09 -25.07 16.35
CA ALA A 153 21.99 -26.52 16.48
C ALA A 153 23.29 -27.23 16.05
N ALA A 154 23.89 -26.80 14.93
CA ALA A 154 25.14 -27.37 14.43
C ALA A 154 26.31 -27.13 15.40
N TYR A 155 26.49 -25.89 15.89
CA TYR A 155 27.54 -25.59 16.86
C TYR A 155 27.28 -26.27 18.22
N ALA A 156 26.04 -26.29 18.71
CA ALA A 156 25.69 -26.99 19.96
C ALA A 156 25.91 -28.50 19.82
N GLY A 157 25.54 -29.10 18.68
CA GLY A 157 25.78 -30.52 18.39
C GLY A 157 27.28 -30.84 18.40
N MET A 158 28.11 -29.99 17.81
CA MET A 158 29.57 -30.15 17.83
C MET A 158 30.14 -30.08 19.25
N LEU A 159 29.70 -29.11 20.05
CA LEU A 159 30.13 -28.99 21.45
C LEU A 159 29.73 -30.22 22.27
N LEU A 160 28.50 -30.70 22.14
CA LEU A 160 28.00 -31.90 22.83
C LEU A 160 28.73 -33.19 22.41
N TRP A 161 29.19 -33.26 21.15
CA TRP A 161 29.98 -34.35 20.63
C TRP A 161 31.37 -34.45 21.27
N TYR A 162 32.05 -33.31 21.47
CA TYR A 162 33.37 -33.28 22.08
C TYR A 162 33.35 -33.55 23.59
N ASP A 163 32.50 -32.85 24.34
CA ASP A 163 32.30 -33.04 25.78
C ASP A 163 30.93 -32.48 26.19
N TRP A 164 29.95 -33.35 26.40
CA TRP A 164 28.59 -32.92 26.74
C TRP A 164 28.51 -32.21 28.12
N ARG A 165 29.42 -32.55 29.08
CA ARG A 165 29.45 -31.94 30.41
C ARG A 165 29.91 -30.49 30.34
N LEU A 166 31.03 -30.28 29.65
CA LEU A 166 31.56 -28.94 29.47
C LEU A 166 30.68 -28.10 28.52
N ALA A 167 30.07 -28.72 27.54
CA ALA A 167 29.10 -28.05 26.67
C ALA A 167 27.90 -27.51 27.46
N LEU A 168 27.26 -28.33 28.30
CA LEU A 168 26.14 -27.89 29.14
C LEU A 168 26.56 -26.81 30.13
N LEU A 169 27.71 -26.98 30.78
CA LEU A 169 28.23 -25.99 31.73
C LEU A 169 28.53 -24.65 31.05
N SER A 170 29.23 -24.67 29.93
CA SER A 170 29.55 -23.45 29.18
C SER A 170 28.33 -22.77 28.57
N MET A 171 27.31 -23.55 28.15
CA MET A 171 26.05 -23.02 27.61
C MET A 171 25.07 -22.51 28.67
N ALA A 172 25.33 -22.71 29.95
CA ALA A 172 24.46 -22.25 31.05
C ALA A 172 24.26 -20.72 31.07
N PHE A 173 25.09 -19.95 30.36
CA PHE A 173 24.86 -18.51 30.17
C PHE A 173 23.62 -18.21 29.28
N LEU A 174 23.17 -19.13 28.44
CA LEU A 174 22.05 -18.91 27.51
C LEU A 174 20.73 -18.57 28.24
N PRO A 175 20.28 -19.35 29.26
CA PRO A 175 19.11 -18.96 30.05
C PRO A 175 19.27 -17.60 30.73
N GLY A 176 20.44 -17.30 31.26
CA GLY A 176 20.75 -15.99 31.87
C GLY A 176 20.68 -14.85 30.86
N SER A 177 21.20 -15.04 29.66
CA SER A 177 21.12 -14.05 28.58
C SER A 177 19.67 -13.84 28.10
N TYR A 178 18.86 -14.91 28.06
CA TYR A 178 17.43 -14.81 27.72
C TYR A 178 16.65 -14.05 28.81
N ALA A 179 16.88 -14.34 30.09
CA ALA A 179 16.26 -13.63 31.20
C ALA A 179 16.61 -12.14 31.20
N LEU A 180 17.87 -11.80 30.88
CA LEU A 180 18.32 -10.41 30.71
C LEU A 180 17.59 -9.74 29.53
N ALA A 181 17.47 -10.42 28.37
CA ALA A 181 16.75 -9.91 27.21
C ALA A 181 15.29 -9.61 27.52
N GLU A 182 14.62 -10.52 28.22
CA GLU A 182 13.22 -10.36 28.59
C GLU A 182 13.02 -9.18 29.55
N ARG A 183 13.94 -9.01 30.52
CA ARG A 183 13.91 -7.87 31.43
C ARG A 183 14.14 -6.54 30.72
N MET A 184 15.01 -6.49 29.71
CA MET A 184 15.31 -5.29 28.93
C MET A 184 14.28 -4.99 27.83
N LYS A 185 13.43 -5.93 27.49
CA LYS A 185 12.40 -5.78 26.46
C LYS A 185 11.46 -4.58 26.71
N ARG A 186 10.98 -4.42 27.96
CA ARG A 186 10.06 -3.32 28.31
C ARG A 186 10.68 -1.94 28.10
N PRO A 187 11.87 -1.61 28.64
CA PRO A 187 12.49 -0.30 28.41
C PRO A 187 12.83 -0.07 26.92
N VAL A 188 13.32 -1.08 26.20
CA VAL A 188 13.59 -0.98 24.75
C VAL A 188 12.32 -0.69 23.96
N GLN A 189 11.21 -1.39 24.25
CA GLN A 189 9.93 -1.15 23.59
C GLN A 189 9.37 0.23 23.92
N ARG A 190 9.40 0.65 25.18
CA ARG A 190 8.88 1.95 25.64
C ARG A 190 9.64 3.12 25.00
N THR A 191 10.96 3.07 25.03
CA THR A 191 11.79 4.12 24.42
C THR A 191 11.72 4.12 22.90
N GLY A 192 11.62 2.94 22.29
CA GLY A 192 11.40 2.80 20.85
C GLY A 192 10.04 3.31 20.37
N ALA A 193 8.98 3.17 21.19
CA ALA A 193 7.66 3.74 20.90
C ALA A 193 7.68 5.26 20.96
N ALA A 194 8.27 5.83 22.04
CA ALA A 194 8.44 7.29 22.19
C ALA A 194 9.28 7.89 21.04
N PHE A 195 10.34 7.21 20.61
CA PHE A 195 11.13 7.64 19.45
C PHE A 195 10.28 7.67 18.16
N LYS A 196 9.45 6.66 17.91
CA LYS A 196 8.56 6.62 16.72
C LYS A 196 7.51 7.73 16.76
N GLU A 197 6.97 8.05 17.92
CA GLU A 197 6.03 9.14 18.14
C GLU A 197 6.66 10.49 17.78
N GLN A 198 7.85 10.78 18.30
CA GLN A 198 8.58 12.02 17.98
C GLN A 198 9.00 12.08 16.51
N ALA A 199 9.40 10.96 15.91
CA ALA A 199 9.67 10.87 14.48
C ALA A 199 8.41 11.18 13.63
N GLY A 200 7.25 10.72 14.07
CA GLY A 200 5.96 11.03 13.43
C GLY A 200 5.62 12.52 13.49
N ALA A 201 5.78 13.14 14.66
CA ALA A 201 5.56 14.58 14.86
C ALA A 201 6.51 15.44 14.00
N LEU A 202 7.80 15.08 13.96
CA LEU A 202 8.78 15.75 13.13
C LEU A 202 8.45 15.62 11.63
N ASN A 203 8.06 14.42 11.16
CA ASN A 203 7.66 14.21 9.78
C ASN A 203 6.44 15.06 9.40
N ALA A 204 5.43 15.13 10.27
CA ALA A 204 4.25 15.96 10.06
C ALA A 204 4.61 17.45 9.96
N ALA A 205 5.45 17.94 10.88
CA ALA A 205 5.95 19.32 10.86
C ALA A 205 6.80 19.62 9.63
N THR A 206 7.59 18.66 9.13
CA THR A 206 8.39 18.80 7.90
C THR A 206 7.48 18.88 6.68
N MET A 207 6.44 18.02 6.62
CA MET A 207 5.49 18.01 5.50
C MET A 207 4.67 19.29 5.44
N ASP A 208 4.17 19.77 6.58
CA ASP A 208 3.44 21.04 6.68
C ASP A 208 4.27 22.20 6.10
N ARG A 209 5.55 22.26 6.43
CA ARG A 209 6.46 23.31 5.95
C ARG A 209 6.78 23.20 4.47
N ALA A 210 6.98 21.98 3.98
CA ALA A 210 7.26 21.77 2.56
C ALA A 210 6.06 22.19 1.69
N VAL A 211 4.85 21.86 2.13
CA VAL A 211 3.61 22.20 1.41
C VAL A 211 3.32 23.69 1.49
N ASN A 212 3.48 24.30 2.67
CA ASN A 212 3.12 25.69 2.94
C ASN A 212 4.30 26.66 2.86
N ALA A 213 5.43 26.27 2.27
CA ALA A 213 6.66 27.08 2.21
C ALA A 213 6.44 28.48 1.60
N LEU A 214 5.65 28.57 0.53
CA LEU A 214 5.31 29.84 -0.11
C LEU A 214 4.50 30.74 0.83
N THR A 215 3.53 30.19 1.53
CA THR A 215 2.69 30.92 2.49
C THR A 215 3.55 31.53 3.59
N TYR A 216 4.47 30.75 4.18
CA TYR A 216 5.35 31.27 5.22
C TYR A 216 6.24 32.43 4.73
N ARG A 217 6.77 32.34 3.50
CA ARG A 217 7.55 33.42 2.88
C ARG A 217 6.74 34.70 2.64
N VAL A 218 5.54 34.55 2.09
CA VAL A 218 4.66 35.69 1.79
C VAL A 218 4.28 36.45 3.06
N PHE A 219 4.08 35.75 4.17
CA PHE A 219 3.72 36.36 5.45
C PHE A 219 4.92 36.66 6.38
N GLY A 220 6.17 36.39 5.96
CA GLY A 220 7.40 36.66 6.74
C GLY A 220 7.47 35.89 8.05
N ARG A 221 6.97 34.64 8.10
CA ARG A 221 6.90 33.83 9.33
C ARG A 221 7.92 32.70 9.38
N GLU A 222 8.97 32.74 8.57
CA GLU A 222 9.97 31.66 8.48
C GLU A 222 10.70 31.43 9.81
N GLU A 223 11.16 32.52 10.46
CA GLU A 223 11.94 32.38 11.71
C GLU A 223 11.11 31.87 12.89
N GLU A 224 9.87 32.33 13.05
CA GLU A 224 8.97 31.84 14.08
C GLU A 224 8.73 30.32 13.92
N ARG A 225 8.50 29.90 12.67
CA ARG A 225 8.31 28.49 12.35
C ARG A 225 9.58 27.67 12.45
N ARG A 226 10.75 28.26 12.24
CA ARG A 226 12.03 27.61 12.45
C ARG A 226 12.24 27.28 13.94
N ALA A 227 11.95 28.21 14.84
CA ALA A 227 12.06 27.97 16.28
C ALA A 227 11.18 26.78 16.74
N ALA A 228 9.90 26.73 16.28
CA ALA A 228 9.02 25.60 16.58
C ALA A 228 9.49 24.27 15.97
N TYR A 229 10.25 24.30 14.87
CA TYR A 229 10.84 23.09 14.29
C TYR A 229 12.07 22.59 15.06
N GLU A 230 12.89 23.48 15.57
CA GLU A 230 14.01 23.11 16.42
C GLU A 230 13.55 22.41 17.69
N GLU A 231 12.37 22.76 18.23
CA GLU A 231 11.77 22.06 19.36
C GLU A 231 11.45 20.60 19.01
N HIS A 232 10.82 20.36 17.82
CA HIS A 232 10.57 19.00 17.34
C HIS A 232 11.85 18.22 17.08
N LEU A 233 12.89 18.87 16.52
CA LEU A 233 14.21 18.25 16.30
C LEU A 233 14.86 17.84 17.62
N THR A 234 14.84 18.72 18.62
CA THR A 234 15.40 18.45 19.95
C THR A 234 14.67 17.29 20.64
N ALA A 235 13.33 17.28 20.59
CA ALA A 235 12.52 16.19 21.13
C ALA A 235 12.83 14.84 20.45
N TYR A 236 12.95 14.86 19.11
CA TYR A 236 13.33 13.69 18.32
C TYR A 236 14.73 13.19 18.68
N GLU A 237 15.73 14.09 18.77
CA GLU A 237 17.11 13.75 19.14
C GLU A 237 17.18 13.08 20.53
N HIS A 238 16.57 13.69 21.54
CA HIS A 238 16.52 13.12 22.88
C HIS A 238 15.86 11.73 22.92
N ALA A 239 14.75 11.55 22.21
CA ALA A 239 14.09 10.27 22.12
C ALA A 239 14.93 9.23 21.37
N ALA A 240 15.62 9.63 20.30
CA ALA A 240 16.52 8.79 19.50
C ALA A 240 17.72 8.31 20.33
N VAL A 241 18.40 9.24 21.03
CA VAL A 241 19.55 8.92 21.91
C VAL A 241 19.13 7.91 22.98
N LYS A 242 18.00 8.15 23.65
CA LYS A 242 17.49 7.26 24.71
C LYS A 242 17.14 5.87 24.19
N ALA A 243 16.48 5.78 23.04
CA ALA A 243 16.12 4.51 22.39
C ALA A 243 17.38 3.75 21.94
N ASN A 244 18.35 4.45 21.34
CA ASN A 244 19.61 3.88 20.89
C ASN A 244 20.48 3.39 22.06
N LEU A 245 20.54 4.13 23.16
CA LEU A 245 21.29 3.72 24.36
C LEU A 245 20.81 2.35 24.88
N TRP A 246 19.50 2.19 25.06
CA TRP A 246 18.93 0.91 25.49
C TRP A 246 19.15 -0.22 24.48
N THR A 247 19.01 0.06 23.20
CA THR A 247 19.22 -0.94 22.15
C THR A 247 20.69 -1.33 21.99
N ALA A 248 21.61 -0.36 22.10
CA ALA A 248 23.04 -0.57 21.94
C ALA A 248 23.69 -1.24 23.18
N SER A 249 23.08 -1.15 24.36
CA SER A 249 23.61 -1.79 25.58
C SER A 249 23.46 -3.32 25.59
N LEU A 250 22.51 -3.89 24.81
CA LEU A 250 22.27 -5.33 24.76
C LEU A 250 23.49 -6.15 24.28
N PRO A 251 24.14 -5.86 23.14
CA PRO A 251 25.26 -6.66 22.64
C PRO A 251 26.45 -6.75 23.60
N PRO A 252 26.91 -5.65 24.25
CA PRO A 252 27.97 -5.72 25.25
C PRO A 252 27.63 -6.61 26.45
N LEU A 253 26.39 -6.49 26.96
CA LEU A 253 25.95 -7.31 28.10
C LEU A 253 25.94 -8.80 27.76
N TYR A 254 25.47 -9.18 26.58
CA TYR A 254 25.56 -10.54 26.09
C TYR A 254 27.00 -11.04 25.96
N ARG A 255 27.90 -10.18 25.50
CA ARG A 255 29.33 -10.52 25.38
C ARG A 255 29.95 -10.80 26.75
N VAL A 256 29.66 -9.96 27.76
CA VAL A 256 30.14 -10.19 29.13
C VAL A 256 29.63 -11.52 29.70
N LEU A 257 28.33 -11.82 29.55
CA LEU A 257 27.79 -13.10 30.00
C LEU A 257 28.43 -14.30 29.29
N SER A 258 28.69 -14.19 27.99
CA SER A 258 29.33 -15.28 27.22
C SER A 258 30.81 -15.47 27.62
N MET A 259 31.49 -14.43 28.09
CA MET A 259 32.88 -14.55 28.58
C MET A 259 32.98 -15.44 29.81
N ILE A 260 31.96 -15.55 30.66
CA ILE A 260 31.91 -16.49 31.77
C ILE A 260 32.00 -17.94 31.22
N GLY A 261 31.24 -18.26 30.20
CA GLY A 261 31.33 -19.56 29.54
C GLY A 261 32.70 -19.83 28.93
N ALA A 262 33.30 -18.83 28.29
CA ALA A 262 34.68 -18.94 27.77
C ALA A 262 35.72 -19.17 28.86
N ALA A 263 35.58 -18.50 30.00
CA ALA A 263 36.46 -18.72 31.15
C ALA A 263 36.35 -20.15 31.72
N LEU A 264 35.13 -20.70 31.78
CA LEU A 264 34.91 -22.10 32.18
C LEU A 264 35.56 -23.06 31.16
N ILE A 265 35.49 -22.78 29.87
CA ILE A 265 36.14 -23.60 28.82
C ILE A 265 37.67 -23.52 28.96
N LEU A 266 38.24 -22.33 29.22
CA LEU A 266 39.67 -22.19 29.43
C LEU A 266 40.15 -22.99 30.66
N TYR A 267 39.38 -22.96 31.76
CA TYR A 267 39.73 -23.69 32.96
C TYR A 267 39.56 -25.21 32.83
N PHE A 268 38.39 -25.68 32.51
CA PHE A 268 38.09 -27.13 32.42
C PHE A 268 38.64 -27.76 31.17
N GLY A 269 38.56 -27.08 30.02
CA GLY A 269 39.15 -27.54 28.77
C GLY A 269 40.68 -27.58 28.85
N GLY A 270 41.32 -26.63 29.53
CA GLY A 270 42.75 -26.68 29.85
C GLY A 270 43.10 -27.91 30.70
N LYS A 271 42.31 -28.27 31.72
CA LYS A 271 42.47 -29.51 32.45
C LYS A 271 42.34 -30.75 31.58
N ASN A 272 41.41 -30.78 30.62
CA ASN A 272 41.27 -31.86 29.68
C ASN A 272 42.52 -32.03 28.81
N VAL A 273 43.14 -30.94 28.35
CA VAL A 273 44.42 -30.97 27.59
C VAL A 273 45.57 -31.47 28.44
N LEU A 274 45.62 -31.08 29.74
CA LEU A 274 46.67 -31.56 30.67
C LEU A 274 46.42 -32.99 31.17
N GLY A 275 45.39 -33.68 30.74
CA GLY A 275 45.03 -35.05 31.14
C GLY A 275 44.47 -35.16 32.59
N THR A 276 44.15 -34.04 33.23
CA THR A 276 43.63 -33.98 34.61
C THR A 276 42.13 -33.67 34.67
N GLY A 277 41.46 -33.61 33.49
CA GLY A 277 40.05 -33.29 33.36
C GLY A 277 39.14 -34.50 33.20
N TRP A 278 37.94 -34.26 32.69
CA TRP A 278 36.90 -35.32 32.50
C TRP A 278 37.13 -36.16 31.22
N THR A 279 37.81 -35.58 30.24
CA THR A 279 38.14 -36.18 28.94
C THR A 279 39.57 -35.77 28.59
N VAL A 280 40.33 -36.62 27.91
CA VAL A 280 41.65 -36.24 27.42
C VAL A 280 41.48 -35.60 26.05
N TRP A 281 41.96 -34.39 25.91
CA TRP A 281 41.86 -33.58 24.71
C TRP A 281 43.21 -33.31 24.05
N SER A 282 43.24 -33.28 22.71
CA SER A 282 44.30 -32.66 21.95
C SER A 282 44.14 -31.12 21.95
N ILE A 283 45.20 -30.43 21.54
CA ILE A 283 45.16 -28.97 21.32
C ILE A 283 44.13 -28.61 20.26
N ALA A 284 43.94 -29.47 19.22
CA ALA A 284 42.95 -29.30 18.16
C ALA A 284 41.53 -29.28 18.76
N GLU A 285 41.21 -30.26 19.61
CA GLU A 285 39.91 -30.40 20.23
C GLU A 285 39.56 -29.20 21.11
N PHE A 286 40.50 -28.74 21.93
CA PHE A 286 40.37 -27.56 22.77
C PHE A 286 40.06 -26.31 21.92
N THR A 287 40.90 -26.06 20.90
CA THR A 287 40.75 -24.88 20.04
C THR A 287 39.44 -24.93 19.26
N THR A 288 39.06 -26.08 18.73
CA THR A 288 37.79 -26.29 18.02
C THR A 288 36.60 -26.01 18.94
N PHE A 289 36.64 -26.53 20.18
CA PHE A 289 35.56 -26.35 21.17
C PHE A 289 35.39 -24.86 21.50
N LEU A 290 36.49 -24.17 21.81
CA LEU A 290 36.48 -22.74 22.14
C LEU A 290 35.97 -21.87 20.95
N ALA A 291 36.42 -22.19 19.73
CA ALA A 291 35.98 -21.51 18.54
C ALA A 291 34.48 -21.74 18.25
N CYS A 292 33.99 -22.98 18.36
CA CYS A 292 32.57 -23.31 18.24
C CYS A 292 31.71 -22.56 19.26
N PHE A 293 32.15 -22.53 20.52
CA PHE A 293 31.46 -21.79 21.58
C PHE A 293 31.38 -20.30 21.28
N THR A 294 32.47 -19.68 20.84
CA THR A 294 32.52 -18.27 20.49
C THR A 294 31.55 -17.93 19.34
N LYS A 295 31.48 -18.81 18.32
CA LYS A 295 30.52 -18.66 17.21
C LYS A 295 29.07 -18.82 17.71
N LEU A 296 28.80 -19.83 18.56
CA LEU A 296 27.49 -20.05 19.17
C LEU A 296 27.04 -18.83 19.99
N ALA A 297 27.89 -18.29 20.86
CA ALA A 297 27.61 -17.11 21.66
C ALA A 297 27.28 -15.88 20.78
N THR A 298 28.07 -15.67 19.71
CA THR A 298 27.82 -14.57 18.77
C THR A 298 26.51 -14.73 18.01
N LYS A 299 26.13 -15.95 17.65
CA LYS A 299 24.86 -16.24 16.95
C LYS A 299 23.66 -16.06 17.88
N SER A 300 23.76 -16.52 19.12
CA SER A 300 22.65 -16.41 20.09
C SER A 300 22.27 -14.95 20.37
N SER A 301 23.23 -14.03 20.41
CA SER A 301 22.96 -12.60 20.61
C SER A 301 22.13 -11.96 19.49
N LYS A 302 22.11 -12.55 18.29
CA LYS A 302 21.36 -12.06 17.13
C LYS A 302 19.91 -12.56 17.08
N ALA A 303 19.57 -13.61 17.82
CA ALA A 303 18.25 -14.23 17.80
C ALA A 303 17.13 -13.23 18.18
N ALA A 304 17.40 -12.29 19.10
CA ALA A 304 16.44 -11.27 19.51
C ALA A 304 15.95 -10.35 18.35
N LYS A 305 16.79 -10.12 17.33
CA LYS A 305 16.44 -9.29 16.18
C LYS A 305 15.35 -9.93 15.29
N LEU A 306 15.24 -11.26 15.30
CA LEU A 306 14.19 -11.99 14.59
C LEU A 306 12.81 -11.62 15.11
N PHE A 307 12.63 -11.61 16.45
CA PHE A 307 11.34 -11.34 17.08
C PHE A 307 10.79 -9.97 16.69
N ASN A 308 11.65 -8.94 16.67
CA ASN A 308 11.24 -7.59 16.28
C ASN A 308 10.76 -7.52 14.82
N ALA A 309 11.44 -8.19 13.91
CA ALA A 309 11.08 -8.21 12.50
C ALA A 309 9.79 -8.98 12.24
N VAL A 310 9.60 -10.12 12.91
CA VAL A 310 8.37 -10.92 12.81
C VAL A 310 7.20 -10.18 13.44
N HIS A 311 7.40 -9.54 14.60
CA HIS A 311 6.35 -8.76 15.25
C HIS A 311 5.89 -7.57 14.38
N LYS A 312 6.84 -6.83 13.78
CA LYS A 312 6.51 -5.74 12.86
C LYS A 312 5.67 -6.24 11.68
N ALA A 313 6.08 -7.35 11.06
CA ALA A 313 5.33 -7.96 9.97
C ALA A 313 3.93 -8.44 10.40
N GLN A 314 3.77 -8.95 11.62
CA GLN A 314 2.45 -9.35 12.14
C GLN A 314 1.52 -8.14 12.32
N VAL A 315 2.03 -7.00 12.79
CA VAL A 315 1.25 -5.76 12.90
C VAL A 315 0.79 -5.29 11.53
N SER A 316 1.72 -5.20 10.56
CA SER A 316 1.40 -4.81 9.20
C SER A 316 0.44 -5.79 8.52
N TRP A 317 0.60 -7.11 8.76
CA TRP A 317 -0.33 -8.13 8.26
C TRP A 317 -1.75 -7.92 8.76
N LYS A 318 -1.96 -7.67 10.05
CA LYS A 318 -3.29 -7.42 10.63
C LYS A 318 -4.00 -6.23 9.97
N ARG A 319 -3.23 -5.22 9.53
CA ARG A 319 -3.78 -4.03 8.87
C ARG A 319 -4.22 -4.30 7.43
N ILE A 320 -3.48 -5.15 6.70
CA ILE A 320 -3.77 -5.44 5.29
C ILE A 320 -4.65 -6.68 5.10
N GLN A 321 -4.69 -7.60 6.07
CA GLN A 321 -5.41 -8.89 5.97
C GLN A 321 -6.88 -8.74 5.53
N PRO A 322 -7.68 -7.77 6.01
CA PRO A 322 -9.08 -7.60 5.57
C PRO A 322 -9.19 -7.31 4.06
N LEU A 323 -8.16 -6.69 3.48
CA LEU A 323 -8.09 -6.35 2.06
C LEU A 323 -7.47 -7.47 1.20
N MET A 324 -6.91 -8.52 1.82
CA MET A 324 -6.26 -9.63 1.12
C MET A 324 -7.28 -10.66 0.63
N ARG A 325 -8.12 -10.24 -0.32
CA ARG A 325 -9.12 -11.07 -0.98
C ARG A 325 -8.94 -11.01 -2.50
N GLU A 326 -9.04 -12.15 -3.18
CA GLU A 326 -9.14 -12.17 -4.64
C GLU A 326 -10.59 -11.86 -5.02
N ILE A 327 -10.77 -10.80 -5.76
CA ILE A 327 -12.07 -10.48 -6.37
C ILE A 327 -12.01 -11.03 -7.78
N PRO A 328 -12.91 -11.97 -8.15
CA PRO A 328 -12.95 -12.54 -9.48
C PRO A 328 -13.04 -11.44 -10.55
N ALA A 329 -12.32 -11.61 -11.66
CA ALA A 329 -12.55 -10.78 -12.84
C ALA A 329 -13.89 -11.20 -13.44
N GLU A 330 -14.88 -10.32 -13.38
CA GLU A 330 -16.13 -10.52 -14.09
C GLU A 330 -15.97 -10.11 -15.56
N PRO A 331 -16.69 -10.75 -16.49
CA PRO A 331 -16.63 -10.40 -17.90
C PRO A 331 -17.11 -8.96 -18.10
N ALA A 332 -16.50 -8.25 -19.06
CA ALA A 332 -16.97 -6.93 -19.45
C ALA A 332 -18.45 -7.03 -19.89
N VAL A 333 -19.31 -6.27 -19.22
CA VAL A 333 -20.72 -6.18 -19.59
C VAL A 333 -20.80 -5.20 -20.77
N SER A 334 -21.33 -5.66 -21.90
CA SER A 334 -21.68 -4.75 -23.01
C SER A 334 -22.73 -3.76 -22.50
N ALA A 335 -22.62 -2.50 -22.94
CA ALA A 335 -23.61 -1.48 -22.63
C ALA A 335 -25.00 -1.99 -23.10
N GLY A 336 -25.89 -2.21 -22.13
CA GLY A 336 -27.28 -2.55 -22.42
C GLY A 336 -28.00 -1.33 -23.03
N ARG A 337 -29.17 -1.55 -23.61
CA ARG A 337 -30.10 -0.45 -23.89
C ARG A 337 -31.02 -0.29 -22.68
N VAL A 338 -31.34 0.94 -22.34
CA VAL A 338 -32.34 1.27 -21.31
C VAL A 338 -33.33 2.21 -21.95
N GLU A 339 -34.59 1.81 -21.98
CA GLU A 339 -35.66 2.60 -22.57
C GLU A 339 -36.33 3.50 -21.52
N ARG A 340 -36.28 3.10 -20.25
CA ARG A 340 -37.01 3.81 -19.20
C ARG A 340 -36.27 3.81 -17.84
N LEU A 341 -36.16 4.98 -17.26
CA LEU A 341 -35.77 5.22 -15.87
C LEU A 341 -37.03 5.50 -15.06
N GLU A 342 -37.21 4.79 -13.93
CA GLU A 342 -38.27 5.04 -12.97
C GLU A 342 -37.65 5.28 -11.58
N ILE A 343 -38.03 6.39 -10.96
CA ILE A 343 -37.67 6.73 -9.58
C ILE A 343 -38.95 6.82 -8.78
N ARG A 344 -39.05 6.13 -7.64
CA ARG A 344 -40.22 6.12 -6.78
C ARG A 344 -39.81 6.36 -5.32
N ASP A 345 -40.40 7.38 -4.73
CA ASP A 345 -40.22 7.78 -3.33
C ASP A 345 -38.74 7.82 -2.90
N LEU A 346 -37.88 8.36 -3.79
CA LEU A 346 -36.46 8.37 -3.53
C LEU A 346 -36.11 9.36 -2.42
N THR A 347 -35.39 8.85 -1.42
CA THR A 347 -34.90 9.59 -0.25
C THR A 347 -33.39 9.46 -0.19
N CYS A 348 -32.68 10.58 -0.14
CA CYS A 348 -31.21 10.61 -0.09
C CYS A 348 -30.70 11.42 1.12
N GLY A 349 -29.62 10.93 1.73
CA GLY A 349 -28.94 11.59 2.86
C GLY A 349 -27.68 10.84 3.28
N TYR A 350 -27.02 11.34 4.30
CA TYR A 350 -25.87 10.67 4.88
C TYR A 350 -26.31 9.70 6.00
N PRO A 351 -25.63 8.56 6.19
CA PRO A 351 -25.98 7.61 7.23
C PRO A 351 -25.96 8.24 8.63
N GLY A 352 -27.12 8.22 9.32
CA GLY A 352 -27.27 8.77 10.67
C GLY A 352 -27.74 10.23 10.73
N ASP A 353 -27.81 10.93 9.60
CA ASP A 353 -28.31 12.30 9.52
C ASP A 353 -29.75 12.36 9.00
N THR A 354 -30.38 13.53 9.11
CA THR A 354 -31.66 13.79 8.46
C THR A 354 -31.54 13.75 6.96
N PRO A 355 -32.51 13.18 6.22
CA PRO A 355 -32.45 13.16 4.76
C PRO A 355 -32.31 14.58 4.19
N LEU A 356 -31.46 14.70 3.14
CA LEU A 356 -31.28 15.94 2.40
C LEU A 356 -32.52 16.27 1.57
N PHE A 357 -33.16 15.25 1.03
CA PHE A 357 -34.48 15.33 0.36
C PHE A 357 -35.17 13.98 0.39
N SER A 358 -36.51 13.99 0.22
CA SER A 358 -37.38 12.81 0.19
C SER A 358 -38.51 12.98 -0.83
N GLY A 359 -39.14 11.86 -1.19
CA GLY A 359 -40.33 11.85 -2.03
C GLY A 359 -40.08 12.18 -3.50
N LEU A 360 -38.86 11.98 -4.01
CA LEU A 360 -38.61 12.20 -5.44
C LEU A 360 -39.27 11.10 -6.28
N GLU A 361 -40.18 11.52 -7.14
CA GLU A 361 -40.81 10.67 -8.15
C GLU A 361 -40.50 11.18 -9.55
N LEU A 362 -39.98 10.32 -10.43
CA LEU A 362 -39.65 10.65 -11.80
C LEU A 362 -39.80 9.43 -12.70
N THR A 363 -40.34 9.66 -13.87
CA THR A 363 -40.23 8.74 -15.00
C THR A 363 -39.59 9.49 -16.15
N ALA A 364 -38.52 8.92 -16.70
CA ALA A 364 -37.84 9.45 -17.88
C ALA A 364 -37.61 8.36 -18.93
N CYS A 365 -37.71 8.73 -20.19
CA CYS A 365 -37.49 7.83 -21.33
C CYS A 365 -36.16 8.17 -22.02
N ARG A 366 -35.64 7.23 -22.77
CA ARG A 366 -34.47 7.39 -23.62
C ARG A 366 -34.61 8.65 -24.51
N GLY A 367 -33.53 9.39 -24.65
CA GLY A 367 -33.45 10.65 -25.38
C GLY A 367 -33.86 11.88 -24.57
N GLN A 368 -34.33 11.71 -23.34
CA GLN A 368 -34.69 12.84 -22.47
C GLN A 368 -33.52 13.35 -21.64
N ILE A 369 -33.46 14.66 -21.45
CA ILE A 369 -32.51 15.35 -20.59
C ILE A 369 -33.27 15.95 -19.41
N ILE A 370 -32.94 15.50 -18.20
CA ILE A 370 -33.58 15.91 -16.96
C ILE A 370 -32.63 16.85 -16.22
N GLY A 371 -33.04 18.09 -16.01
CA GLY A 371 -32.29 19.06 -15.22
C GLY A 371 -32.48 18.82 -13.73
N VAL A 372 -31.41 18.99 -12.95
CA VAL A 372 -31.46 18.98 -11.48
C VAL A 372 -30.85 20.27 -10.96
N THR A 373 -31.59 21.02 -10.17
CA THR A 373 -31.12 22.26 -9.58
C THR A 373 -31.72 22.50 -8.20
N GLY A 374 -31.29 23.59 -7.54
CA GLY A 374 -31.71 23.96 -6.19
C GLY A 374 -30.60 24.71 -5.45
N PRO A 375 -30.85 25.19 -4.24
CA PRO A 375 -29.88 25.89 -3.41
C PRO A 375 -28.60 25.11 -3.16
N VAL A 376 -27.57 25.79 -2.65
CA VAL A 376 -26.32 25.12 -2.25
C VAL A 376 -26.60 24.15 -1.10
N ALA A 377 -25.97 22.98 -1.15
CA ALA A 377 -26.09 21.90 -0.14
C ALA A 377 -27.46 21.21 -0.04
N CYS A 378 -28.39 21.38 -1.00
CA CYS A 378 -29.69 20.68 -1.01
C CYS A 378 -29.64 19.20 -1.41
N GLY A 379 -28.47 18.65 -1.77
CA GLY A 379 -28.30 17.23 -2.08
C GLY A 379 -28.16 16.87 -3.58
N LYS A 380 -27.94 17.83 -4.49
CA LYS A 380 -27.79 17.59 -5.93
C LYS A 380 -26.73 16.53 -6.26
N SER A 381 -25.49 16.74 -5.80
CA SER A 381 -24.40 15.77 -6.03
C SER A 381 -24.63 14.45 -5.26
N THR A 382 -25.37 14.47 -4.17
CA THR A 382 -25.78 13.26 -3.45
C THR A 382 -26.75 12.43 -4.28
N LEU A 383 -27.68 13.07 -4.99
CA LEU A 383 -28.54 12.41 -5.97
C LEU A 383 -27.71 11.76 -7.08
N GLY A 384 -26.71 12.48 -7.63
CA GLY A 384 -25.79 11.92 -8.63
C GLY A 384 -25.07 10.66 -8.14
N LYS A 385 -24.60 10.66 -6.87
CA LYS A 385 -23.95 9.51 -6.24
C LYS A 385 -24.91 8.35 -5.93
N ALA A 386 -26.20 8.62 -5.71
CA ALA A 386 -27.22 7.59 -5.50
C ALA A 386 -27.38 6.70 -6.74
N PHE A 387 -27.27 7.25 -7.96
CA PHE A 387 -27.28 6.46 -9.19
C PHE A 387 -26.04 5.55 -9.36
N LEU A 388 -24.95 5.83 -8.68
CA LEU A 388 -23.78 4.96 -8.61
C LEU A 388 -23.91 3.90 -7.50
N CYS A 389 -24.94 4.01 -6.65
CA CYS A 389 -25.07 3.26 -5.39
C CYS A 389 -23.85 3.45 -4.44
N GLU A 390 -23.14 4.59 -4.54
CA GLU A 390 -22.07 4.96 -3.62
C GLU A 390 -22.61 5.60 -2.34
N GLN A 391 -23.84 6.11 -2.41
CA GLN A 391 -24.61 6.57 -1.25
C GLN A 391 -25.84 5.68 -1.07
N PRO A 392 -26.15 5.23 0.15
CA PRO A 392 -27.38 4.53 0.43
C PRO A 392 -28.57 5.46 0.22
N TYR A 393 -29.63 4.95 -0.38
CA TYR A 393 -30.87 5.67 -0.60
C TYR A 393 -32.08 4.84 -0.15
N GLY A 394 -33.17 5.51 0.19
CA GLY A 394 -34.50 4.92 0.38
C GLY A 394 -35.32 5.04 -0.88
N GLY A 395 -36.38 4.23 -0.99
CA GLY A 395 -37.19 4.19 -2.21
C GLY A 395 -36.62 3.27 -3.29
N SER A 396 -36.82 3.61 -4.56
CA SER A 396 -36.48 2.71 -5.68
C SER A 396 -35.97 3.51 -6.88
N ILE A 397 -34.89 3.04 -7.50
CA ILE A 397 -34.38 3.50 -8.81
C ILE A 397 -34.35 2.29 -9.75
N ARG A 398 -35.17 2.30 -10.79
CA ARG A 398 -35.26 1.17 -11.73
C ARG A 398 -34.90 1.57 -13.15
N LEU A 399 -34.14 0.70 -13.80
CA LEU A 399 -33.83 0.77 -15.22
C LEU A 399 -34.53 -0.40 -15.91
N ASP A 400 -35.52 -0.11 -16.75
CA ASP A 400 -36.41 -1.09 -17.40
C ASP A 400 -36.98 -2.13 -16.42
N GLY A 401 -37.43 -1.64 -15.24
CA GLY A 401 -38.04 -2.45 -14.18
C GLY A 401 -37.04 -3.17 -13.27
N ARG A 402 -35.72 -3.17 -13.56
CA ARG A 402 -34.68 -3.76 -12.71
C ARG A 402 -34.18 -2.73 -11.70
N GLU A 403 -34.20 -3.10 -10.40
CA GLU A 403 -33.71 -2.23 -9.34
C GLU A 403 -32.20 -2.03 -9.40
N LEU A 404 -31.75 -0.78 -9.41
CA LEU A 404 -30.34 -0.42 -9.58
C LEU A 404 -29.45 -0.93 -8.43
N ALA A 405 -29.96 -0.92 -7.21
CA ALA A 405 -29.24 -1.42 -6.04
C ALA A 405 -29.02 -2.95 -6.05
N GLU A 406 -29.88 -3.70 -6.75
CA GLU A 406 -29.78 -5.16 -6.89
C GLU A 406 -28.81 -5.59 -7.97
N LEU A 407 -28.43 -4.67 -8.87
CA LEU A 407 -27.45 -4.96 -9.92
C LEU A 407 -26.05 -5.10 -9.32
N SER A 408 -25.29 -6.05 -9.86
CA SER A 408 -23.87 -6.16 -9.53
C SER A 408 -23.11 -4.87 -9.92
N PRO A 409 -22.00 -4.53 -9.25
CA PRO A 409 -21.17 -3.37 -9.61
C PRO A 409 -20.80 -3.35 -11.11
N TRP A 410 -20.57 -4.51 -11.70
CA TRP A 410 -20.23 -4.66 -13.13
C TRP A 410 -21.40 -4.37 -14.08
N GLU A 411 -22.59 -4.82 -13.75
CA GLU A 411 -23.78 -4.48 -14.54
C GLU A 411 -24.01 -2.97 -14.51
N ARG A 412 -23.85 -2.35 -13.34
CA ARG A 412 -23.97 -0.89 -13.19
C ARG A 412 -22.96 -0.12 -14.05
N THR A 413 -21.70 -0.55 -14.12
CA THR A 413 -20.69 0.12 -14.97
C THR A 413 -21.03 0.05 -16.47
N GLY A 414 -21.82 -0.93 -16.90
CA GLY A 414 -22.35 -1.01 -18.26
C GLY A 414 -23.55 -0.12 -18.53
N LEU A 415 -24.24 0.37 -17.46
CA LEU A 415 -25.52 1.09 -17.58
C LEU A 415 -25.41 2.56 -17.19
N VAL A 416 -24.53 2.92 -16.24
CA VAL A 416 -24.43 4.28 -15.70
C VAL A 416 -23.08 4.89 -16.06
N GLY A 417 -23.11 6.05 -16.71
CA GLY A 417 -21.97 6.92 -16.93
C GLY A 417 -22.07 8.12 -15.97
N TYR A 418 -20.93 8.54 -15.43
CA TYR A 418 -20.89 9.61 -14.45
C TYR A 418 -19.74 10.59 -14.70
N LEU A 419 -20.04 11.87 -14.71
CA LEU A 419 -19.09 12.97 -14.64
C LEU A 419 -19.33 13.73 -13.34
N GLY A 420 -18.35 13.73 -12.44
CA GLY A 420 -18.41 14.48 -11.19
C GLY A 420 -18.07 15.96 -11.35
N HIS A 421 -18.40 16.75 -10.34
CA HIS A 421 -18.14 18.19 -10.31
C HIS A 421 -16.62 18.52 -10.48
N ASP A 422 -15.74 17.78 -9.81
CA ASP A 422 -14.29 17.93 -9.95
C ASP A 422 -13.75 16.97 -11.02
N PRO A 423 -13.14 17.46 -12.11
CA PRO A 423 -12.64 16.62 -13.18
C PRO A 423 -11.42 15.80 -12.75
N GLU A 424 -11.59 14.49 -12.58
CA GLU A 424 -10.50 13.58 -12.25
C GLU A 424 -9.80 13.09 -13.53
N LEU A 425 -8.55 13.56 -13.73
CA LEU A 425 -7.70 13.09 -14.82
C LEU A 425 -6.60 12.18 -14.27
N PHE A 426 -6.37 11.04 -14.91
CA PHE A 426 -5.25 10.19 -14.56
C PHE A 426 -3.99 10.59 -15.35
N SER A 427 -2.82 10.25 -14.81
CA SER A 427 -1.53 10.49 -15.46
C SER A 427 -1.41 9.62 -16.72
N GLY A 428 -1.63 10.23 -17.87
CA GLY A 428 -1.63 9.58 -19.18
C GLY A 428 -1.70 10.63 -20.29
N THR A 429 -1.81 10.18 -21.53
CA THR A 429 -2.02 11.07 -22.68
C THR A 429 -3.47 11.56 -22.75
N ILE A 430 -3.73 12.59 -23.56
CA ILE A 430 -5.11 13.03 -23.87
C ILE A 430 -5.89 11.85 -24.46
N ARG A 431 -5.31 11.12 -25.43
CA ARG A 431 -5.91 9.90 -26.02
C ARG A 431 -6.28 8.87 -24.95
N GLU A 432 -5.33 8.56 -24.06
CA GLU A 432 -5.58 7.59 -22.99
C GLU A 432 -6.67 8.04 -22.03
N ASN A 433 -6.73 9.34 -21.71
CA ASN A 433 -7.77 9.90 -20.85
C ASN A 433 -9.16 9.86 -21.49
N VAL A 434 -9.28 10.02 -22.80
CA VAL A 434 -10.59 9.91 -23.49
C VAL A 434 -11.02 8.47 -23.68
N LEU A 435 -10.14 7.60 -24.21
CA LEU A 435 -10.51 6.26 -24.65
C LEU A 435 -10.39 5.17 -23.57
N LEU A 436 -9.65 5.41 -22.47
CA LEU A 436 -9.42 4.43 -21.39
C LEU A 436 -8.90 3.06 -21.87
N GLY A 437 -8.27 3.02 -23.06
CA GLY A 437 -7.77 1.81 -23.68
C GLY A 437 -8.71 1.18 -24.73
N ASP A 438 -9.88 1.74 -24.93
CA ASP A 438 -10.77 1.33 -26.02
C ASP A 438 -10.21 1.78 -27.39
N ALA A 439 -10.58 1.05 -28.45
CA ALA A 439 -10.22 1.41 -29.81
C ALA A 439 -11.13 2.53 -30.33
N GLY A 440 -10.56 3.52 -31.03
CA GLY A 440 -11.33 4.61 -31.64
C GLY A 440 -10.49 5.86 -31.90
N ASP A 441 -11.14 6.86 -32.49
CA ASP A 441 -10.56 8.20 -32.64
C ASP A 441 -11.15 9.15 -31.57
N PRO A 442 -10.33 9.68 -30.65
CA PRO A 442 -10.79 10.60 -29.62
C PRO A 442 -11.22 11.97 -30.19
N MET A 443 -10.83 12.31 -31.43
CA MET A 443 -11.09 13.62 -32.02
C MET A 443 -12.58 13.94 -32.15
N ASP A 444 -13.43 12.95 -32.42
CA ASP A 444 -14.88 13.18 -32.53
C ASP A 444 -15.48 13.61 -31.19
N TYR A 445 -15.02 13.02 -30.08
CA TYR A 445 -15.45 13.39 -28.73
C TYR A 445 -14.83 14.73 -28.27
N LEU A 446 -13.57 15.00 -28.68
CA LEU A 446 -12.93 16.29 -28.39
C LEU A 446 -13.63 17.44 -29.14
N ARG A 447 -14.08 17.21 -30.41
CA ARG A 447 -14.91 18.15 -31.15
C ARG A 447 -16.25 18.40 -30.48
N ALA A 448 -16.90 17.34 -29.98
CA ALA A 448 -18.18 17.45 -29.28
C ALA A 448 -18.12 18.34 -28.03
N VAL A 449 -16.95 18.49 -27.43
CA VAL A 449 -16.69 19.33 -26.26
C VAL A 449 -15.84 20.57 -26.58
N CYS A 450 -15.68 20.93 -27.85
CA CYS A 450 -14.93 22.12 -28.32
C CYS A 450 -13.48 22.17 -27.78
N LEU A 451 -12.80 21.02 -27.72
CA LEU A 451 -11.41 20.90 -27.21
C LEU A 451 -10.43 20.45 -28.31
N ASP A 452 -10.90 20.06 -29.49
CA ASP A 452 -10.10 19.53 -30.59
C ASP A 452 -9.02 20.51 -31.09
N GLY A 453 -9.38 21.78 -31.25
CA GLY A 453 -8.44 22.82 -31.67
C GLY A 453 -7.32 23.07 -30.67
N GLU A 454 -7.65 23.12 -29.38
CA GLU A 454 -6.67 23.30 -28.31
C GLU A 454 -5.77 22.06 -28.16
N ALA A 455 -6.35 20.87 -28.23
CA ALA A 455 -5.58 19.63 -28.18
C ALA A 455 -4.62 19.48 -29.37
N ALA A 456 -5.05 19.87 -30.57
CA ALA A 456 -4.21 19.87 -31.77
C ALA A 456 -3.07 20.92 -31.70
N ALA A 457 -3.29 22.05 -31.02
CA ALA A 457 -2.29 23.08 -30.83
C ALA A 457 -1.21 22.74 -29.77
N MET A 458 -1.40 21.70 -28.96
CA MET A 458 -0.39 21.24 -28.01
C MET A 458 0.79 20.59 -28.74
N THR A 459 1.98 20.71 -28.17
CA THR A 459 3.26 20.27 -28.78
C THR A 459 3.23 18.81 -29.26
N GLU A 460 2.59 17.91 -28.50
CA GLU A 460 2.48 16.48 -28.82
C GLU A 460 1.05 16.10 -29.24
N GLY A 461 0.16 17.06 -29.47
CA GLY A 461 -1.24 16.82 -29.85
C GLY A 461 -1.93 15.87 -28.88
N LEU A 462 -2.57 14.81 -29.40
CA LEU A 462 -3.27 13.79 -28.61
C LEU A 462 -2.35 12.97 -27.69
N GLU A 463 -1.04 12.93 -27.96
CA GLU A 463 -0.06 12.21 -27.14
C GLU A 463 0.50 13.10 -26.01
N THR A 464 0.04 14.35 -25.90
CA THR A 464 0.38 15.21 -24.77
C THR A 464 -0.02 14.57 -23.46
N ARG A 465 0.95 14.38 -22.56
CA ARG A 465 0.71 13.83 -21.24
C ARG A 465 0.09 14.86 -20.31
N VAL A 466 -0.98 14.48 -19.64
CA VAL A 466 -1.74 15.31 -18.70
C VAL A 466 -1.82 14.61 -17.32
N GLY A 467 -2.35 15.31 -16.33
CA GLY A 467 -2.44 14.79 -14.96
C GLY A 467 -1.16 15.00 -14.16
N THR A 468 -0.95 14.19 -13.12
CA THR A 468 0.22 14.34 -12.23
C THR A 468 1.53 14.12 -12.99
N GLY A 469 2.38 15.16 -13.06
CA GLY A 469 3.67 15.14 -13.77
C GLY A 469 3.60 15.39 -15.28
N GLY A 470 2.42 15.72 -15.83
CA GLY A 470 2.22 16.16 -17.21
C GLY A 470 1.93 17.67 -17.31
N VAL A 471 1.48 18.10 -18.50
CA VAL A 471 1.02 19.48 -18.73
C VAL A 471 -0.18 19.77 -17.84
N ARG A 472 -0.17 20.92 -17.20
CA ARG A 472 -1.33 21.41 -16.44
C ARG A 472 -2.37 21.97 -17.41
N LEU A 473 -3.52 21.34 -17.46
CA LEU A 473 -4.69 21.88 -18.15
C LEU A 473 -5.35 22.96 -17.29
N SER A 474 -5.99 23.93 -17.95
CA SER A 474 -6.90 24.86 -17.26
C SER A 474 -8.10 24.09 -16.69
N GLY A 475 -8.83 24.66 -15.72
CA GLY A 475 -10.03 24.04 -15.17
C GLY A 475 -11.05 23.67 -16.26
N GLY A 476 -11.30 24.57 -17.20
CA GLY A 476 -12.22 24.33 -18.33
C GLY A 476 -11.73 23.27 -19.31
N GLN A 477 -10.41 23.20 -19.59
CA GLN A 477 -9.82 22.13 -20.41
C GLN A 477 -9.96 20.78 -19.74
N ALA A 478 -9.67 20.70 -18.43
CA ALA A 478 -9.80 19.46 -17.65
C ALA A 478 -11.26 18.98 -17.60
N GLN A 479 -12.22 19.90 -17.42
CA GLN A 479 -13.64 19.60 -17.40
C GLN A 479 -14.11 19.07 -18.77
N ARG A 480 -13.73 19.75 -19.87
CA ARG A 480 -14.06 19.30 -21.24
C ARG A 480 -13.43 17.95 -21.57
N LEU A 481 -12.19 17.71 -21.15
CA LEU A 481 -11.54 16.41 -21.36
C LEU A 481 -12.24 15.27 -20.62
N ALA A 482 -12.66 15.51 -19.37
CA ALA A 482 -13.45 14.54 -18.60
C ALA A 482 -14.84 14.30 -19.20
N LEU A 483 -15.48 15.35 -19.72
CA LEU A 483 -16.75 15.22 -20.45
C LEU A 483 -16.57 14.42 -21.74
N ALA A 484 -15.52 14.69 -22.55
CA ALA A 484 -15.19 13.93 -23.75
C ALA A 484 -15.03 12.42 -23.44
N ARG A 485 -14.34 12.09 -22.33
CA ARG A 485 -14.23 10.71 -21.84
C ARG A 485 -15.59 10.11 -21.52
N THR A 486 -16.46 10.84 -20.83
CA THR A 486 -17.80 10.37 -20.47
C THR A 486 -18.66 10.10 -21.70
N LEU A 487 -18.55 10.94 -22.73
CA LEU A 487 -19.25 10.78 -24.00
C LEU A 487 -18.66 9.64 -24.86
N ALA A 488 -17.34 9.42 -24.80
CA ALA A 488 -16.68 8.30 -25.50
C ALA A 488 -17.15 6.93 -25.01
N HIS A 489 -17.47 6.85 -23.72
CA HIS A 489 -17.99 5.64 -23.09
C HIS A 489 -19.50 5.73 -22.85
N GLN A 490 -20.26 6.00 -23.91
CA GLN A 490 -21.72 6.15 -23.85
C GLN A 490 -22.38 5.06 -23.02
N ARG A 491 -23.20 5.50 -22.06
CA ARG A 491 -24.01 4.62 -21.21
C ARG A 491 -25.48 4.99 -21.34
N PRO A 492 -26.40 4.04 -21.18
CA PRO A 492 -27.85 4.29 -21.28
C PRO A 492 -28.37 5.35 -20.31
N LEU A 493 -27.72 5.49 -19.13
CA LEU A 493 -27.97 6.55 -18.14
C LEU A 493 -26.70 7.36 -17.95
N LEU A 494 -26.74 8.66 -18.23
CA LEU A 494 -25.63 9.59 -18.04
C LEU A 494 -25.96 10.58 -16.94
N ILE A 495 -25.09 10.67 -15.94
CA ILE A 495 -25.17 11.64 -14.84
C ILE A 495 -24.03 12.64 -15.02
N LEU A 496 -24.38 13.89 -15.23
CA LEU A 496 -23.44 14.99 -15.44
C LEU A 496 -23.57 16.01 -14.31
N ASP A 497 -22.63 16.02 -13.36
CA ASP A 497 -22.65 16.90 -12.21
C ASP A 497 -21.83 18.17 -12.51
N ASP A 498 -22.54 19.23 -12.82
CA ASP A 498 -22.07 20.57 -13.18
C ASP A 498 -21.00 20.57 -14.29
N PRO A 499 -21.29 19.94 -15.46
CA PRO A 499 -20.30 19.69 -16.51
C PRO A 499 -19.75 20.99 -17.14
N PHE A 500 -20.38 22.12 -16.88
CA PHE A 500 -20.11 23.41 -17.51
C PHE A 500 -19.52 24.47 -16.56
N SER A 501 -19.19 24.12 -15.30
CA SER A 501 -18.83 25.05 -14.24
C SER A 501 -17.68 26.01 -14.59
N ALA A 502 -16.72 25.56 -15.40
CA ALA A 502 -15.52 26.30 -15.78
C ALA A 502 -15.53 26.80 -17.24
N LEU A 503 -16.71 26.88 -17.87
CA LEU A 503 -16.86 27.27 -19.28
C LEU A 503 -17.53 28.63 -19.44
N ASP A 504 -17.18 29.31 -20.53
CA ASP A 504 -17.93 30.45 -20.99
C ASP A 504 -19.24 30.05 -21.65
N ARG A 505 -20.18 30.97 -21.73
CA ARG A 505 -21.55 30.72 -22.20
C ARG A 505 -21.64 30.25 -23.65
N ALA A 506 -20.78 30.77 -24.53
CA ALA A 506 -20.80 30.40 -25.94
C ALA A 506 -20.38 28.93 -26.12
N THR A 507 -19.27 28.54 -25.50
CA THR A 507 -18.78 27.15 -25.47
C THR A 507 -19.77 26.20 -24.82
N GLU A 508 -20.42 26.60 -23.72
CA GLU A 508 -21.44 25.81 -23.04
C GLU A 508 -22.64 25.51 -23.96
N THR A 509 -23.17 26.55 -24.65
CA THR A 509 -24.31 26.39 -25.57
C THR A 509 -23.97 25.45 -26.73
N GLU A 510 -22.75 25.55 -27.28
CA GLU A 510 -22.30 24.67 -28.35
C GLU A 510 -22.17 23.21 -27.88
N ILE A 511 -21.55 23.00 -26.72
CA ILE A 511 -21.41 21.66 -26.12
C ILE A 511 -22.79 21.08 -25.77
N PHE A 512 -23.71 21.89 -25.25
CA PHE A 512 -25.06 21.44 -24.96
C PHE A 512 -25.83 20.97 -26.22
N ALA A 513 -25.70 21.69 -27.34
CA ALA A 513 -26.27 21.29 -28.61
C ALA A 513 -25.67 19.95 -29.13
N HIS A 514 -24.38 19.72 -28.89
CA HIS A 514 -23.73 18.44 -29.19
C HIS A 514 -24.21 17.33 -28.26
N LEU A 515 -24.28 17.61 -26.95
CA LEU A 515 -24.76 16.68 -25.92
C LEU A 515 -26.19 16.19 -26.27
N ARG A 516 -27.08 17.08 -26.66
CA ARG A 516 -28.45 16.75 -27.01
C ARG A 516 -28.54 15.77 -28.18
N ARG A 517 -27.64 15.87 -29.17
CA ARG A 517 -27.55 14.92 -30.29
C ARG A 517 -26.99 13.56 -29.88
N LEU A 518 -25.92 13.57 -29.06
CA LEU A 518 -25.29 12.34 -28.59
C LEU A 518 -26.12 11.61 -27.53
N ALA A 519 -26.94 12.35 -26.78
CA ALA A 519 -27.81 11.81 -25.75
C ALA A 519 -29.08 11.14 -26.26
N ALA A 520 -29.34 11.15 -27.58
CA ALA A 520 -30.53 10.53 -28.17
C ALA A 520 -30.73 9.05 -27.80
N ASP A 521 -29.64 8.38 -27.46
CA ASP A 521 -29.62 6.97 -27.08
C ASP A 521 -29.51 6.75 -25.54
N SER A 522 -29.60 7.81 -24.75
CA SER A 522 -29.41 7.76 -23.28
C SER A 522 -30.51 8.55 -22.56
N VAL A 523 -30.72 8.27 -21.29
CA VAL A 523 -31.37 9.20 -20.35
C VAL A 523 -30.27 10.02 -19.71
N VAL A 524 -30.37 11.36 -19.73
CA VAL A 524 -29.35 12.26 -19.16
C VAL A 524 -29.92 12.98 -17.94
N ILE A 525 -29.20 12.88 -16.84
CA ILE A 525 -29.45 13.71 -15.64
C ILE A 525 -28.37 14.80 -15.60
N LEU A 526 -28.78 16.02 -15.87
CA LEU A 526 -27.92 17.21 -15.90
C LEU A 526 -28.07 17.99 -14.60
N ILE A 527 -27.13 17.90 -13.72
CA ILE A 527 -27.08 18.73 -12.50
C ILE A 527 -26.37 20.03 -12.86
N SER A 528 -27.04 21.16 -12.68
CA SER A 528 -26.44 22.48 -12.94
C SER A 528 -27.01 23.58 -12.07
N HIS A 529 -26.16 24.57 -11.82
CA HIS A 529 -26.54 25.83 -11.19
C HIS A 529 -26.98 26.89 -12.20
N ARG A 530 -26.72 26.69 -13.50
CA ARG A 530 -26.99 27.63 -14.57
C ARG A 530 -28.33 27.34 -15.22
N LEU A 531 -29.35 28.14 -14.92
CA LEU A 531 -30.74 27.87 -15.30
C LEU A 531 -31.11 28.27 -16.71
N TYR A 532 -30.29 29.01 -17.44
CA TYR A 532 -30.64 29.50 -18.77
C TYR A 532 -30.80 28.39 -19.83
N LEU A 533 -30.26 27.20 -19.61
CA LEU A 533 -30.48 26.01 -20.44
C LEU A 533 -31.76 25.22 -20.07
N PHE A 534 -32.33 25.50 -18.91
CA PHE A 534 -33.45 24.71 -18.35
C PHE A 534 -34.75 24.81 -19.16
N PRO A 535 -35.05 25.94 -19.83
CA PRO A 535 -36.19 25.98 -20.78
C PRO A 535 -36.13 24.95 -21.92
N GLU A 536 -34.94 24.46 -22.27
CA GLU A 536 -34.72 23.46 -23.30
C GLU A 536 -34.80 22.01 -22.80
N LEU A 537 -34.89 21.78 -21.47
CA LEU A 537 -34.88 20.45 -20.86
C LEU A 537 -36.28 19.82 -20.85
N ASP A 538 -36.33 18.49 -20.93
CA ASP A 538 -37.60 17.76 -20.97
C ASP A 538 -38.34 17.79 -19.62
N ARG A 539 -37.60 17.70 -18.52
CA ARG A 539 -38.08 17.78 -17.13
C ARG A 539 -37.04 18.46 -16.26
N VAL A 540 -37.49 18.98 -15.14
CA VAL A 540 -36.65 19.64 -14.12
C VAL A 540 -37.00 19.07 -12.76
N ILE A 541 -35.97 18.75 -11.97
CA ILE A 541 -36.04 18.42 -10.55
C ILE A 541 -35.55 19.64 -9.78
N TRP A 542 -36.40 20.21 -8.96
CA TRP A 542 -36.07 21.26 -8.01
C TRP A 542 -35.97 20.67 -6.62
N LEU A 543 -34.79 20.76 -6.00
CA LEU A 543 -34.52 20.27 -4.64
C LEU A 543 -34.47 21.45 -3.68
N GLU A 544 -35.39 21.49 -2.71
CA GLU A 544 -35.45 22.56 -1.72
C GLU A 544 -36.12 22.08 -0.41
N ASN A 545 -35.60 22.55 0.73
CA ASN A 545 -36.20 22.34 2.07
C ASN A 545 -36.49 20.87 2.40
N GLY A 546 -35.70 19.93 1.90
CA GLY A 546 -35.90 18.51 2.15
C GLY A 546 -36.93 17.84 1.21
N GLU A 547 -37.51 18.56 0.27
CA GLU A 547 -38.46 18.06 -0.73
C GLU A 547 -37.90 18.12 -2.14
N ALA A 548 -38.44 17.27 -3.02
CA ALA A 548 -38.14 17.26 -4.44
C ALA A 548 -39.40 17.55 -5.26
N LYS A 549 -39.38 18.60 -6.07
CA LYS A 549 -40.48 18.95 -6.99
C LYS A 549 -40.04 18.64 -8.43
N VAL A 550 -40.91 18.00 -9.19
CA VAL A 550 -40.64 17.60 -10.59
C VAL A 550 -41.69 18.20 -11.50
N GLY A 551 -41.27 18.85 -12.57
CA GLY A 551 -42.15 19.43 -13.58
C GLY A 551 -41.40 19.82 -14.86
N THR A 552 -42.10 20.43 -15.80
CA THR A 552 -41.44 21.17 -16.88
C THR A 552 -40.90 22.50 -16.34
N HIS A 553 -40.02 23.14 -17.09
CA HIS A 553 -39.52 24.48 -16.72
C HIS A 553 -40.70 25.47 -16.47
N GLU A 554 -41.67 25.49 -17.39
CA GLU A 554 -42.82 26.37 -17.34
C GLU A 554 -43.72 26.09 -16.10
N GLU A 555 -43.94 24.80 -15.81
CA GLU A 555 -44.69 24.38 -14.62
C GLU A 555 -44.02 24.84 -13.32
N LEU A 556 -42.70 24.72 -13.23
CA LEU A 556 -41.97 25.14 -12.03
C LEU A 556 -41.87 26.66 -11.89
N VAL A 557 -41.70 27.39 -12.98
CA VAL A 557 -41.78 28.87 -12.95
C VAL A 557 -43.16 29.33 -12.46
N GLY A 558 -44.23 28.65 -12.87
CA GLY A 558 -45.59 29.01 -12.46
C GLY A 558 -45.94 28.61 -11.01
N ASN A 559 -45.44 27.48 -10.51
CA ASN A 559 -45.86 26.84 -9.27
C ASN A 559 -44.84 26.87 -8.13
N THR A 560 -43.58 27.29 -8.39
CA THR A 560 -42.50 27.28 -7.40
C THR A 560 -41.83 28.65 -7.36
N PRO A 561 -42.22 29.52 -6.44
CA PRO A 561 -41.72 30.91 -6.38
C PRO A 561 -40.20 31.03 -6.27
N ASP A 562 -39.56 30.14 -5.49
CA ASP A 562 -38.12 30.18 -5.27
C ASP A 562 -37.34 29.77 -6.54
N TYR A 563 -37.88 28.82 -7.31
CA TYR A 563 -37.34 28.47 -8.62
C TYR A 563 -37.45 29.63 -9.61
N ALA A 564 -38.62 30.27 -9.68
CA ALA A 564 -38.86 31.42 -10.52
C ALA A 564 -37.95 32.59 -10.17
N ALA A 565 -37.82 32.92 -8.89
CA ALA A 565 -36.93 33.97 -8.39
C ALA A 565 -35.46 33.72 -8.74
N GLN A 566 -34.98 32.47 -8.61
CA GLN A 566 -33.63 32.11 -8.97
C GLN A 566 -33.40 32.21 -10.50
N PHE A 567 -34.38 31.80 -11.29
CA PHE A 567 -34.31 31.91 -12.75
C PHE A 567 -34.29 33.38 -13.20
N ASP A 568 -35.16 34.23 -12.65
CA ASP A 568 -35.26 35.65 -12.97
C ASP A 568 -33.97 36.41 -12.58
N ALA A 569 -33.46 36.13 -11.39
CA ALA A 569 -32.18 36.71 -10.94
C ALA A 569 -31.03 36.41 -11.92
N GLN A 570 -30.89 35.15 -12.36
CA GLN A 570 -29.87 34.80 -13.35
C GLN A 570 -30.13 35.41 -14.74
N ARG A 571 -31.39 35.63 -15.08
CA ARG A 571 -31.76 36.27 -16.34
C ARG A 571 -31.40 37.77 -16.35
N GLU A 572 -31.57 38.44 -15.22
CA GLU A 572 -31.19 39.84 -15.04
C GLU A 572 -29.66 40.02 -15.07
N GLU A 573 -28.91 39.21 -14.34
CA GLU A 573 -27.44 39.18 -14.41
C GLU A 573 -26.93 39.00 -15.82
N ASN A 574 -27.53 38.09 -16.59
CA ASN A 574 -27.14 37.78 -17.96
C ASN A 574 -27.59 38.87 -18.98
N SER A 575 -28.45 39.83 -18.61
CA SER A 575 -28.84 40.93 -19.48
C SER A 575 -27.90 42.16 -19.36
N HIS A 576 -27.02 42.14 -18.36
CA HIS A 576 -26.03 43.18 -18.08
C HIS A 576 -24.62 42.83 -18.54
N GLU A 577 -24.36 41.58 -18.95
CA GLU A 577 -23.15 41.13 -19.65
C GLU A 577 -23.37 41.21 -21.18
#